data_6bea45c8c8f09f74fd75590118d6da1a
#
_entry.id   6bea45c8c8f09f74fd75590118d6da1a
#
_cell.length_a   1.000
_cell.length_b   1.000
_cell.length_c   1.000
_cell.angle_alpha   90.00
_cell.angle_beta   90.00
_cell.angle_gamma   90.00
#
_symmetry.space_group_name_H-M   'P 1'
#
loop_
_entity.id
_entity.type
_entity.pdbx_description
1 polymer ?
#
loop_
_entity_poly.entity_id
_entity_poly.type
_entity_poly.pdbx_seq_one_letter_code
_entity_poly.pdbx_strand_id
1 'polypeptide(L)'
;MEKHFFVVHTFVSDEARKEYLTPPEKRNPPKKKQTEREWAQGATGKFARCVQGWCGNEEFFYCHWIAKSERDVYRQLEEFGLEGRIVNSMVQEIHQFVSAYRNSDTIYREYPENKMYW
;
A
#
# COMPACT_ATOMS: atom_id res chain seq x y z
N MET A 1 17.95 6.37 0.70
CA MET A 1 17.21 6.77 -0.51
C MET A 1 15.85 6.08 -0.53
N GLU A 2 14.81 6.83 -0.78
CA GLU A 2 13.47 6.26 -0.85
C GLU A 2 13.26 5.54 -2.18
N LYS A 3 12.60 4.39 -2.10
CA LYS A 3 12.23 3.59 -3.27
C LYS A 3 10.73 3.40 -3.29
N HIS A 4 10.21 3.09 -4.45
CA HIS A 4 8.79 2.89 -4.65
C HIS A 4 8.49 1.41 -4.85
N PHE A 5 7.36 0.97 -4.27
CA PHE A 5 6.96 -0.43 -4.32
C PHE A 5 5.49 -0.55 -4.70
N PHE A 6 5.20 -1.48 -5.57
CA PHE A 6 3.83 -1.91 -5.82
C PHE A 6 3.58 -3.17 -5.00
N VAL A 7 2.49 -3.19 -4.28
CA VAL A 7 2.20 -4.29 -3.37
C VAL A 7 0.85 -4.89 -3.73
N VAL A 8 0.86 -6.21 -3.93
CA VAL A 8 -0.37 -6.99 -4.10
C VAL A 8 -0.67 -7.63 -2.76
N HIS A 9 -1.83 -7.33 -2.20
CA HIS A 9 -2.29 -7.92 -0.96
C HIS A 9 -3.36 -8.95 -1.25
N THR A 10 -3.20 -10.16 -0.72
CA THR A 10 -4.22 -11.21 -0.80
C THR A 10 -4.81 -11.39 0.60
N PHE A 11 -6.12 -11.34 0.73
CA PHE A 11 -6.76 -11.58 2.02
C PHE A 11 -6.52 -13.01 2.49
N VAL A 12 -6.20 -13.17 3.78
CA VAL A 12 -5.93 -14.51 4.36
C VAL A 12 -7.20 -15.33 4.51
N SER A 13 -8.37 -14.69 4.54
CA SER A 13 -9.65 -15.36 4.70
C SER A 13 -10.79 -14.44 4.24
N ASP A 14 -11.96 -15.02 4.09
CA ASP A 14 -13.15 -14.25 3.76
C ASP A 14 -13.54 -13.31 4.90
N GLU A 15 -13.35 -13.75 6.14
CA GLU A 15 -13.59 -12.90 7.32
C GLU A 15 -12.64 -11.70 7.34
N ALA A 16 -11.37 -11.91 7.01
CA ALA A 16 -10.39 -10.83 6.94
C ALA A 16 -10.76 -9.82 5.85
N ARG A 17 -11.22 -10.31 4.70
CA ARG A 17 -11.67 -9.45 3.61
C ARG A 17 -12.85 -8.59 4.06
N LYS A 18 -13.84 -9.19 4.70
CA LYS A 18 -15.01 -8.47 5.21
C LYS A 18 -14.62 -7.43 6.25
N GLU A 19 -13.74 -7.80 7.16
CA GLU A 19 -13.26 -6.87 8.19
C GLU A 19 -12.58 -5.65 7.54
N TYR A 20 -11.67 -5.89 6.61
CA TYR A 20 -10.90 -4.82 6.00
C TYR A 20 -11.76 -3.89 5.15
N LEU A 21 -12.70 -4.46 4.39
CA LEU A 21 -13.53 -3.71 3.44
C LEU A 21 -14.72 -3.02 4.10
N THR A 22 -15.01 -3.30 5.36
CA THR A 22 -16.11 -2.64 6.06
C THR A 22 -15.74 -1.19 6.35
N PRO A 23 -16.48 -0.21 5.80
CA PRO A 23 -16.21 1.19 6.06
C PRO A 23 -16.32 1.52 7.55
N PRO A 24 -15.57 2.52 8.04
CA PRO A 24 -15.60 2.87 9.47
C PRO A 24 -17.01 3.18 9.99
N GLU A 25 -17.82 3.88 9.22
CA GLU A 25 -19.19 4.27 9.62
C GLU A 25 -20.15 3.08 9.71
N LYS A 26 -19.79 1.95 9.13
CA LYS A 26 -20.59 0.72 9.17
C LYS A 26 -20.06 -0.30 10.16
N ARG A 27 -19.02 0.04 10.91
CA ARG A 27 -18.46 -0.84 11.93
C ARG A 27 -19.31 -0.78 13.21
N ASN A 28 -19.09 -1.72 14.10
CA ASN A 28 -19.78 -1.78 15.39
C ASN A 28 -18.75 -1.73 16.53
N PRO A 29 -18.61 -0.61 17.26
CA PRO A 29 -19.37 0.62 17.12
C PRO A 29 -18.95 1.43 15.87
N PRO A 30 -19.86 2.23 15.32
CA PRO A 30 -19.54 3.06 14.16
C PRO A 30 -18.45 4.08 14.46
N LYS A 31 -17.61 4.35 13.47
CA LYS A 31 -16.57 5.37 13.55
C LYS A 31 -16.81 6.44 12.50
N LYS A 32 -16.23 7.61 12.73
CA LYS A 32 -16.32 8.73 11.80
C LYS A 32 -15.71 8.35 10.46
N LYS A 33 -16.29 8.86 9.38
CA LYS A 33 -15.68 8.76 8.06
C LYS A 33 -14.33 9.46 8.06
N GLN A 34 -13.36 8.80 7.44
CA GLN A 34 -12.00 9.30 7.34
C GLN A 34 -11.84 10.10 6.05
N THR A 35 -11.13 11.23 6.13
CA THR A 35 -10.71 11.95 4.93
C THR A 35 -9.46 11.28 4.36
N GLU A 36 -9.14 11.57 3.09
CA GLU A 36 -7.90 11.07 2.52
C GLU A 36 -6.68 11.60 3.27
N ARG A 37 -6.74 12.82 3.78
CA ARG A 37 -5.65 13.38 4.58
C ARG A 37 -5.44 12.59 5.87
N GLU A 38 -6.52 12.24 6.55
CA GLU A 38 -6.46 11.45 7.77
C GLU A 38 -5.96 10.03 7.47
N TRP A 39 -6.44 9.45 6.37
CA TRP A 39 -5.95 8.15 5.92
C TRP A 39 -4.44 8.18 5.68
N ALA A 40 -3.96 9.21 4.97
CA ALA A 40 -2.53 9.34 4.66
C ALA A 40 -1.68 9.44 5.92
N GLN A 41 -2.17 10.16 6.94
CA GLN A 41 -1.49 10.27 8.22
C GLN A 41 -1.38 8.90 8.89
N GLY A 42 -2.47 8.15 8.89
CA GLY A 42 -2.50 6.80 9.47
C GLY A 42 -1.71 5.77 8.66
N ALA A 43 -1.53 6.01 7.36
CA ALA A 43 -0.78 5.12 6.49
C ALA A 43 0.72 5.44 6.44
N THR A 44 1.16 6.43 7.21
CA THR A 44 2.57 6.81 7.32
C THR A 44 3.12 6.23 8.61
N GLY A 45 4.00 5.25 8.49
CA GLY A 45 4.58 4.59 9.64
C GLY A 45 6.06 4.88 9.78
N LYS A 46 6.67 4.19 10.72
CA LYS A 46 8.08 4.35 11.05
C LYS A 46 8.99 3.87 9.91
N PHE A 47 8.60 2.80 9.22
CA PHE A 47 9.45 2.14 8.23
C PHE A 47 9.05 2.45 6.80
N ALA A 48 7.77 2.72 6.56
CA ALA A 48 7.24 2.90 5.22
C ALA A 48 5.94 3.68 5.27
N ARG A 49 5.57 4.24 4.12
CA ARG A 49 4.28 4.94 3.99
C ARG A 49 3.56 4.47 2.74
N CYS A 50 2.26 4.30 2.87
CA CYS A 50 1.40 3.99 1.74
C CYS A 50 0.87 5.30 1.17
N VAL A 51 1.00 5.49 -0.13
CA VAL A 51 0.62 6.76 -0.77
C VAL A 51 -0.63 6.63 -1.63
N GLN A 52 -0.99 5.42 -2.01
CA GLN A 52 -2.20 5.18 -2.78
C GLN A 52 -2.61 3.72 -2.66
N GLY A 53 -3.92 3.48 -2.62
CA GLY A 53 -4.46 2.13 -2.60
C GLY A 53 -5.62 1.99 -3.57
N TRP A 54 -5.86 0.76 -4.02
CA TRP A 54 -6.97 0.42 -4.91
C TRP A 54 -7.63 -0.84 -4.38
N CYS A 55 -8.92 -0.73 -4.08
CA CYS A 55 -9.72 -1.85 -3.59
C CYS A 55 -10.95 -2.03 -4.46
N GLY A 56 -11.15 -3.25 -4.93
CA GLY A 56 -12.45 -3.67 -5.46
C GLY A 56 -13.15 -4.51 -4.41
N ASN A 57 -13.86 -5.52 -4.84
CA ASN A 57 -14.56 -6.45 -3.94
C ASN A 57 -14.03 -7.88 -4.14
N GLU A 58 -12.78 -7.99 -4.52
CA GLU A 58 -12.16 -9.29 -4.81
C GLU A 58 -11.23 -9.72 -3.69
N GLU A 59 -10.51 -10.81 -3.92
CA GLU A 59 -9.58 -11.38 -2.95
C GLU A 59 -8.29 -10.59 -2.84
N PHE A 60 -8.08 -9.65 -3.76
CA PHE A 60 -6.85 -8.87 -3.85
C PHE A 60 -7.16 -7.40 -3.72
N PHE A 61 -6.20 -6.65 -3.18
CA PHE A 61 -6.16 -5.20 -3.36
C PHE A 61 -4.71 -4.78 -3.52
N TYR A 62 -4.51 -3.53 -3.93
CA TYR A 62 -3.20 -3.06 -4.34
C TYR A 62 -2.85 -1.77 -3.66
N CYS A 63 -1.57 -1.58 -3.38
CA CYS A 63 -1.07 -0.34 -2.79
C CYS A 63 0.26 0.07 -3.40
N HIS A 64 0.48 1.36 -3.39
CA HIS A 64 1.76 1.96 -3.74
C HIS A 64 2.42 2.41 -2.44
N TRP A 65 3.58 1.86 -2.14
CA TRP A 65 4.32 2.17 -0.92
C TRP A 65 5.65 2.82 -1.23
N ILE A 66 6.13 3.65 -0.30
CA ILE A 66 7.45 4.26 -0.36
C ILE A 66 8.21 3.85 0.89
N ALA A 67 9.43 3.34 0.70
CA ALA A 67 10.28 2.86 1.78
C ALA A 67 11.73 2.82 1.31
N LYS A 68 12.64 2.56 2.23
CA LYS A 68 14.06 2.40 1.89
C LYS A 68 14.35 1.03 1.30
N SER A 69 13.54 0.02 1.65
CA SER A 69 13.76 -1.35 1.20
C SER A 69 12.44 -2.11 1.18
N GLU A 70 12.42 -3.23 0.44
CA GLU A 70 11.30 -4.16 0.44
C GLU A 70 10.98 -4.66 1.86
N ARG A 71 12.02 -4.98 2.61
CA ARG A 71 11.88 -5.45 3.99
C ARG A 71 11.14 -4.44 4.86
N ASP A 72 11.40 -3.16 4.68
CA ASP A 72 10.76 -2.11 5.45
C ASP A 72 9.25 -2.02 5.16
N VAL A 73 8.84 -2.34 3.94
CA VAL A 73 7.41 -2.42 3.62
C VAL A 73 6.75 -3.54 4.42
N TYR A 74 7.36 -4.73 4.44
CA TYR A 74 6.83 -5.85 5.22
C TYR A 74 6.82 -5.54 6.72
N ARG A 75 7.87 -4.93 7.23
CA ARG A 75 7.93 -4.54 8.65
C ARG A 75 6.80 -3.59 9.02
N GLN A 76 6.52 -2.64 8.13
CA GLN A 76 5.44 -1.70 8.38
C GLN A 76 4.07 -2.36 8.33
N LEU A 77 3.87 -3.27 7.39
CA LEU A 77 2.63 -4.04 7.31
C LEU A 77 2.41 -4.89 8.56
N GLU A 78 3.47 -5.48 9.09
CA GLU A 78 3.41 -6.23 10.35
C GLU A 78 3.08 -5.32 11.52
N GLU A 79 3.72 -4.16 11.60
CA GLU A 79 3.48 -3.20 12.69
C GLU A 79 2.05 -2.69 12.68
N PHE A 80 1.47 -2.48 11.49
CA PHE A 80 0.06 -2.09 11.36
C PHE A 80 -0.90 -3.25 11.68
N GLY A 81 -0.39 -4.45 11.90
CA GLY A 81 -1.23 -5.61 12.18
C GLY A 81 -1.95 -6.16 10.95
N LEU A 82 -1.42 -5.87 9.77
CA LEU A 82 -2.03 -6.31 8.51
C LEU A 82 -1.40 -7.60 7.98
N GLU A 83 -0.07 -7.66 7.93
CA GLU A 83 0.62 -8.81 7.36
C GLU A 83 0.41 -10.05 8.23
N GLY A 84 -0.04 -11.14 7.61
CA GLY A 84 -0.28 -12.41 8.27
C GLY A 84 -1.63 -12.53 8.97
N ARG A 85 -2.23 -11.41 9.37
CA ARG A 85 -3.53 -11.40 10.06
C ARG A 85 -4.68 -11.10 9.10
N ILE A 86 -4.51 -10.09 8.26
CA ILE A 86 -5.52 -9.65 7.29
C ILE A 86 -5.11 -10.06 5.89
N VAL A 87 -3.83 -9.90 5.55
CA VAL A 87 -3.32 -10.14 4.21
C VAL A 87 -2.01 -10.91 4.23
N ASN A 88 -1.72 -11.56 3.10
CA ASN A 88 -0.38 -11.96 2.72
C ASN A 88 -0.01 -11.11 1.52
N SER A 89 1.16 -10.48 1.57
CA SER A 89 1.53 -9.46 0.59
C SER A 89 2.69 -9.90 -0.27
N MET A 90 2.66 -9.45 -1.53
CA MET A 90 3.77 -9.57 -2.46
C MET A 90 4.25 -8.17 -2.77
N VAL A 91 5.46 -7.84 -2.35
CA VAL A 91 6.06 -6.52 -2.51
C VAL A 91 7.04 -6.56 -3.66
N GLN A 92 6.90 -5.61 -4.59
CA GLN A 92 7.79 -5.53 -5.74
C GLN A 92 8.28 -4.11 -5.91
N GLU A 93 9.60 -3.94 -5.99
CA GLU A 93 10.17 -2.64 -6.29
C GLU A 93 9.81 -2.23 -7.72
N ILE A 94 9.38 -0.97 -7.88
CA ILE A 94 9.05 -0.41 -9.19
C ILE A 94 10.06 0.66 -9.53
N HIS A 95 10.47 0.66 -10.79
CA HIS A 95 11.50 1.58 -11.27
C HIS A 95 10.93 2.67 -12.17
N GLN A 96 9.66 2.55 -12.54
CA GLN A 96 8.98 3.55 -13.32
C GLN A 96 7.48 3.51 -13.01
N PHE A 97 6.89 4.67 -12.82
CA PHE A 97 5.44 4.77 -12.80
C PHE A 97 5.01 6.12 -13.38
N VAL A 98 3.80 6.12 -13.94
CA VAL A 98 3.19 7.32 -14.49
C VAL A 98 1.84 7.52 -13.82
N SER A 99 1.49 8.77 -13.56
CA SER A 99 0.21 9.08 -12.96
C SER A 99 -0.27 10.45 -13.44
N ALA A 100 -1.39 10.44 -14.15
CA ALA A 100 -2.03 11.69 -14.55
C ALA A 100 -2.58 12.45 -13.35
N TYR A 101 -2.93 11.75 -12.27
CA TYR A 101 -3.40 12.38 -11.03
C TYR A 101 -2.29 13.15 -10.34
N ARG A 102 -1.07 12.61 -10.32
CA ARG A 102 0.08 13.30 -9.76
C ARG A 102 0.44 14.54 -10.57
N ASN A 103 0.27 14.45 -11.88
CA ASN A 103 0.49 15.55 -12.80
C ASN A 103 1.83 16.25 -12.59
N SER A 104 2.88 15.48 -12.39
CA SER A 104 4.22 15.98 -12.16
C SER A 104 4.89 16.38 -13.48
N ASP A 105 5.85 17.30 -13.39
CA ASP A 105 6.63 17.71 -14.55
C ASP A 105 7.52 16.60 -15.10
N THR A 106 7.79 15.57 -14.29
CA THR A 106 8.65 14.46 -14.69
C THR A 106 7.97 13.13 -14.40
N ILE A 107 8.25 12.16 -15.27
CA ILE A 107 7.87 10.76 -15.01
C ILE A 107 8.92 10.18 -14.08
N TYR A 108 8.47 9.48 -13.01
CA TYR A 108 9.41 8.77 -12.17
C TYR A 108 10.03 7.62 -12.94
N ARG A 109 11.36 7.60 -12.99
CA ARG A 109 12.12 6.54 -13.67
C ARG A 109 13.48 6.42 -12.98
N GLU A 110 13.72 5.27 -12.34
CA GLU A 110 14.94 5.07 -11.54
C GLU A 110 15.38 3.62 -11.67
N TYR A 111 16.08 3.31 -12.76
CA TYR A 111 16.60 1.96 -13.00
C TYR A 111 18.00 1.82 -12.41
N PRO A 112 18.32 0.63 -11.84
CA PRO A 112 19.69 0.35 -11.42
C PRO A 112 20.64 0.42 -12.63
N GLU A 113 21.81 1.02 -12.42
CA GLU A 113 22.76 1.28 -13.49
C GLU A 113 23.19 0.03 -14.27
N ASN A 114 23.31 -1.09 -13.55
CA ASN A 114 23.82 -2.34 -14.14
C ASN A 114 22.70 -3.28 -14.60
N LYS A 115 21.46 -2.78 -14.70
CA LYS A 115 20.34 -3.61 -15.15
C LYS A 115 19.63 -2.96 -16.31
N MET A 116 19.71 -3.59 -17.43
CA MET A 116 18.98 -3.21 -18.64
C MET A 116 17.81 -4.15 -18.81
N TYR A 117 16.61 -3.60 -18.98
CA TYR A 117 15.38 -4.39 -19.07
C TYR A 117 14.85 -4.47 -20.51
N TRP A 118 15.61 -3.93 -21.43
CA TRP A 118 15.26 -3.88 -22.84
C TRP A 118 16.45 -4.31 -23.71
#